data_7b6e8fdc60a919fcaf5232ff44aea57b
#
_entry.id   7b6e8fdc60a919fcaf5232ff44aea57b
#
_cell.length_a   1.000
_cell.length_b   1.000
_cell.length_c   1.000
_cell.angle_alpha   90.00
_cell.angle_beta   90.00
_cell.angle_gamma   90.00
#
_symmetry.space_group_name_H-M   'P 1'
#
loop_
_entity.id
_entity.type
_entity.pdbx_description
1 polymer ?
#
loop_
_entity_poly.entity_id
_entity_poly.type
_entity_poly.pdbx_seq_one_letter_code
_entity_poly.pdbx_strand_id
1 'polypeptide(L)'
;MEFGCTIFFTDYSITPAELAIAMEERGLDSVWVAEHTHIPVPRKTPPPGGGELQKRYYDVMDPFVTLAVCGAVTKKLKLATGICLVIQRDTISTAKSVASLDQVSGGRFIFGIGGGWNVEEVESHGTKFETRMLHMREQMEAMKEIWTKSTAEYHGETVNILSLIHI
;
A
#
# COMPACT_ATOMS: atom_id res chain seq x y z
N MET A 1 8.82 23.50 3.22
CA MET A 1 9.06 22.44 2.23
C MET A 1 9.18 21.13 3.02
N GLU A 2 8.54 20.05 2.57
CA GLU A 2 8.62 18.76 3.24
C GLU A 2 9.51 17.82 2.43
N PHE A 3 10.34 17.02 3.11
CA PHE A 3 11.25 16.07 2.49
C PHE A 3 10.98 14.65 3.01
N GLY A 4 10.93 13.69 2.10
CA GLY A 4 10.74 12.29 2.42
C GLY A 4 11.72 11.37 1.69
N CYS A 5 11.86 10.15 2.18
CA CYS A 5 12.60 9.09 1.52
C CYS A 5 11.67 8.00 1.00
N THR A 6 12.00 7.45 -0.17
CA THR A 6 11.37 6.23 -0.70
C THR A 6 12.33 5.06 -0.55
N ILE A 7 11.82 3.94 -0.05
CA ILE A 7 12.61 2.72 0.14
C ILE A 7 11.82 1.46 -0.22
N PHE A 8 12.53 0.45 -0.69
CA PHE A 8 12.10 -0.95 -0.72
C PHE A 8 12.75 -1.63 0.48
N PHE A 9 12.00 -1.87 1.54
CA PHE A 9 12.52 -2.66 2.66
C PHE A 9 12.66 -4.12 2.25
N THR A 10 13.84 -4.67 2.49
CA THR A 10 14.22 -6.05 2.22
C THR A 10 15.01 -6.61 3.41
N ASP A 11 15.30 -7.91 3.40
CA ASP A 11 16.12 -8.56 4.41
C ASP A 11 17.61 -8.11 4.42
N TYR A 12 18.04 -7.44 3.36
CA TYR A 12 19.40 -6.88 3.21
C TYR A 12 19.43 -5.33 3.22
N SER A 13 18.31 -4.66 3.46
CA SER A 13 18.26 -3.20 3.66
C SER A 13 18.49 -2.84 5.12
N ILE A 14 18.61 -1.53 5.40
CA ILE A 14 18.42 -0.99 6.75
C ILE A 14 17.03 -1.40 7.26
N THR A 15 16.90 -1.72 8.53
CA THR A 15 15.60 -2.13 9.10
C THR A 15 14.60 -0.97 9.15
N PRO A 16 13.28 -1.26 9.09
CA PRO A 16 12.25 -0.23 9.19
C PRO A 16 12.39 0.65 10.45
N ALA A 17 12.71 0.05 11.59
CA ALA A 17 12.87 0.79 12.84
C ALA A 17 14.08 1.73 12.82
N GLU A 18 15.24 1.23 12.40
CA GLU A 18 16.47 2.02 12.35
C GLU A 18 16.35 3.20 11.39
N LEU A 19 15.79 2.95 10.18
CA LEU A 19 15.60 4.02 9.22
C LEU A 19 14.63 5.08 9.74
N ALA A 20 13.49 4.67 10.30
CA ALA A 20 12.47 5.60 10.78
C ALA A 20 13.00 6.50 11.91
N ILE A 21 13.73 5.93 12.88
CA ILE A 21 14.39 6.70 13.95
C ILE A 21 15.39 7.69 13.34
N ALA A 22 16.27 7.22 12.46
CA ALA A 22 17.29 8.05 11.84
C ALA A 22 16.71 9.20 11.00
N MET A 23 15.57 8.97 10.33
CA MET A 23 14.87 9.99 9.56
C MET A 23 14.26 11.06 10.48
N GLU A 24 13.55 10.65 11.52
CA GLU A 24 12.91 11.58 12.46
C GLU A 24 13.94 12.42 13.21
N GLU A 25 15.06 11.83 13.67
CA GLU A 25 16.17 12.56 14.31
C GLU A 25 16.82 13.60 13.40
N ARG A 26 16.82 13.37 12.09
CA ARG A 26 17.39 14.30 11.08
C ARG A 26 16.36 15.29 10.51
N GLY A 27 15.13 15.28 11.03
CA GLY A 27 14.09 16.20 10.62
C GLY A 27 13.52 15.94 9.23
N LEU A 28 13.58 14.69 8.75
CA LEU A 28 12.85 14.29 7.54
C LEU A 28 11.37 14.12 7.86
N ASP A 29 10.50 14.44 6.91
CA ASP A 29 9.06 14.56 7.14
C ASP A 29 8.29 13.25 6.90
N SER A 30 8.77 12.39 5.99
CA SER A 30 8.00 11.19 5.59
C SER A 30 8.86 10.06 5.05
N VAL A 31 8.43 8.82 5.34
CA VAL A 31 8.94 7.59 4.70
C VAL A 31 7.88 7.01 3.76
N TRP A 32 8.30 6.64 2.56
CA TRP A 32 7.46 6.09 1.50
C TRP A 32 7.93 4.70 1.13
N VAL A 33 7.02 3.72 1.16
CA VAL A 33 7.35 2.32 0.85
C VAL A 33 6.58 1.82 -0.35
N ALA A 34 7.26 1.06 -1.20
CA ALA A 34 6.67 0.43 -2.37
C ALA A 34 6.03 -0.92 -2.02
N GLU A 35 5.26 -1.45 -2.94
CA GLU A 35 4.63 -2.76 -2.81
C GLU A 35 4.80 -3.61 -4.07
N HIS A 36 5.19 -4.86 -3.87
CA HIS A 36 4.99 -6.00 -4.76
C HIS A 36 4.76 -7.23 -3.89
N THR A 37 3.72 -7.99 -4.16
CA THR A 37 3.43 -9.21 -3.40
C THR A 37 4.28 -10.38 -3.86
N HIS A 38 4.55 -10.43 -5.16
CA HIS A 38 5.37 -11.44 -5.84
C HIS A 38 5.71 -10.97 -7.26
N ILE A 39 6.66 -11.61 -7.86
CA ILE A 39 6.96 -11.41 -9.29
C ILE A 39 6.69 -12.72 -10.03
N PRO A 40 5.68 -12.78 -10.91
CA PRO A 40 5.34 -13.99 -11.66
C PRO A 40 6.46 -14.51 -12.55
N VAL A 41 6.53 -15.83 -12.70
CA VAL A 41 7.46 -16.51 -13.63
C VAL A 41 6.65 -17.52 -14.45
N PRO A 42 6.66 -17.43 -15.80
CA PRO A 42 7.33 -16.40 -16.61
C PRO A 42 6.56 -15.06 -16.62
N ARG A 43 7.31 -13.97 -16.63
CA ARG A 43 6.76 -12.62 -16.79
C ARG A 43 7.05 -12.12 -18.20
N LYS A 44 6.03 -11.56 -18.88
CA LYS A 44 6.12 -10.95 -20.21
C LYS A 44 6.16 -9.43 -20.16
N THR A 45 5.45 -8.86 -19.17
CA THR A 45 5.40 -7.41 -18.99
C THR A 45 6.78 -6.86 -18.61
N PRO A 46 7.36 -5.93 -19.39
CA PRO A 46 8.65 -5.33 -19.06
C PRO A 46 8.54 -4.41 -17.83
N PRO A 47 9.61 -4.25 -17.04
CA PRO A 47 9.61 -3.30 -15.95
C PRO A 47 9.51 -1.87 -16.48
N PRO A 48 8.95 -0.92 -15.70
CA PRO A 48 8.98 0.49 -16.04
C PRO A 48 10.42 0.98 -16.29
N GLY A 49 10.68 1.56 -17.46
CA GLY A 49 12.03 1.98 -17.86
C GLY A 49 12.85 0.92 -18.60
N GLY A 50 12.33 -0.30 -18.78
CA GLY A 50 12.98 -1.39 -19.51
C GLY A 50 14.11 -2.08 -18.72
N GLY A 51 14.82 -3.00 -19.38
CA GLY A 51 15.94 -3.75 -18.79
C GLY A 51 15.51 -4.89 -17.86
N GLU A 52 16.44 -5.30 -17.01
CA GLU A 52 16.18 -6.34 -16.01
C GLU A 52 15.52 -5.78 -14.76
N LEU A 53 14.61 -6.57 -14.18
CA LEU A 53 13.97 -6.21 -12.92
C LEU A 53 14.98 -6.36 -11.77
N GLN A 54 15.14 -5.29 -11.00
CA GLN A 54 16.05 -5.29 -9.88
C GLN A 54 15.60 -6.23 -8.76
N LYS A 55 16.54 -6.85 -8.07
CA LYS A 55 16.30 -7.83 -7.00
C LYS A 55 15.34 -7.33 -5.92
N ARG A 56 15.41 -6.06 -5.55
CA ARG A 56 14.52 -5.44 -4.55
C ARG A 56 13.03 -5.56 -4.84
N TYR A 57 12.62 -5.76 -6.10
CA TYR A 57 11.21 -5.97 -6.45
C TYR A 57 10.70 -7.36 -6.06
N TYR A 58 11.61 -8.34 -6.01
CA TYR A 58 11.28 -9.70 -5.59
C TYR A 58 11.21 -9.85 -4.07
N ASP A 59 12.00 -9.04 -3.35
CA ASP A 59 12.30 -9.23 -1.93
C ASP A 59 11.63 -8.17 -1.04
N VAL A 60 10.84 -7.26 -1.62
CA VAL A 60 10.21 -6.18 -0.85
C VAL A 60 9.22 -6.73 0.19
N MET A 61 9.32 -6.20 1.40
CA MET A 61 8.43 -6.54 2.50
C MET A 61 7.05 -5.87 2.35
N ASP A 62 6.02 -6.44 3.00
CA ASP A 62 4.67 -5.87 3.04
C ASP A 62 4.70 -4.44 3.60
N PRO A 63 4.06 -3.47 2.92
CA PRO A 63 4.10 -2.06 3.30
C PRO A 63 3.42 -1.78 4.64
N PHE A 64 2.30 -2.42 4.96
CA PHE A 64 1.58 -2.17 6.22
C PHE A 64 2.37 -2.67 7.42
N VAL A 65 3.02 -3.83 7.28
CA VAL A 65 3.88 -4.40 8.33
C VAL A 65 5.08 -3.49 8.60
N THR A 66 5.79 -3.06 7.55
CA THR A 66 6.97 -2.20 7.70
C THR A 66 6.63 -0.82 8.23
N LEU A 67 5.53 -0.21 7.74
CA LEU A 67 5.07 1.09 8.22
C LEU A 67 4.55 1.04 9.66
N ALA A 68 3.95 -0.07 10.10
CA ALA A 68 3.56 -0.24 11.50
C ALA A 68 4.79 -0.23 12.42
N VAL A 69 5.88 -0.87 12.01
CA VAL A 69 7.17 -0.82 12.75
C VAL A 69 7.71 0.60 12.78
N CYS A 70 7.73 1.31 11.63
CA CYS A 70 8.15 2.71 11.59
C CYS A 70 7.30 3.59 12.53
N GLY A 71 5.99 3.37 12.52
CA GLY A 71 5.03 4.12 13.35
C GLY A 71 5.21 3.91 14.86
N ALA A 72 5.56 2.69 15.25
CA ALA A 72 5.77 2.32 16.65
C ALA A 72 7.00 3.01 17.29
N VAL A 73 8.01 3.33 16.49
CA VAL A 73 9.29 3.91 16.99
C VAL A 73 9.43 5.41 16.74
N THR A 74 8.46 6.04 16.08
CA THR A 74 8.46 7.48 15.74
C THR A 74 7.23 8.18 16.29
N LYS A 75 7.28 9.53 16.38
CA LYS A 75 6.19 10.35 16.90
C LYS A 75 5.66 11.38 15.88
N LYS A 76 6.47 11.78 14.92
CA LYS A 76 6.18 12.86 13.97
C LYS A 76 6.28 12.42 12.51
N LEU A 77 7.15 11.45 12.21
CA LEU A 77 7.40 10.97 10.86
C LEU A 77 6.09 10.49 10.22
N LYS A 78 5.73 11.05 9.06
CA LYS A 78 4.60 10.60 8.25
C LYS A 78 4.96 9.27 7.58
N LEU A 79 4.00 8.37 7.54
CA LEU A 79 4.15 7.01 7.03
C LEU A 79 3.34 6.89 5.75
N ALA A 80 3.95 6.52 4.65
CA ALA A 80 3.27 6.55 3.37
C ALA A 80 3.49 5.29 2.53
N THR A 81 2.44 4.83 1.87
CA THR A 81 2.59 3.89 0.77
C THR A 81 2.89 4.63 -0.53
N GLY A 82 3.97 4.29 -1.18
CA GLY A 82 4.37 4.88 -2.44
C GLY A 82 4.76 3.82 -3.47
N ILE A 83 3.79 3.05 -3.87
CA ILE A 83 2.33 3.04 -3.68
C ILE A 83 1.84 1.68 -3.13
N CYS A 84 0.63 1.65 -2.54
CA CYS A 84 -0.11 0.41 -2.31
C CYS A 84 -0.78 -0.04 -3.60
N LEU A 85 -0.57 -1.30 -3.97
CA LEU A 85 -1.25 -1.96 -5.10
C LEU A 85 -2.64 -2.43 -4.65
N VAL A 86 -3.53 -1.48 -4.35
CA VAL A 86 -4.84 -1.75 -3.75
C VAL A 86 -5.67 -2.76 -4.55
N ILE A 87 -5.50 -2.78 -5.86
CA ILE A 87 -6.20 -3.67 -6.80
C ILE A 87 -5.79 -5.15 -6.66
N GLN A 88 -4.77 -5.45 -5.89
CA GLN A 88 -4.31 -6.80 -5.55
C GLN A 88 -4.78 -7.26 -4.17
N ARG A 89 -5.53 -6.41 -3.46
CA ARG A 89 -5.93 -6.61 -2.06
C ARG A 89 -7.45 -6.71 -1.92
N ASP A 90 -7.88 -7.48 -0.93
CA ASP A 90 -9.29 -7.49 -0.50
C ASP A 90 -9.68 -6.12 0.06
N THR A 91 -10.81 -5.58 -0.40
CA THR A 91 -11.27 -4.23 -0.07
C THR A 91 -11.51 -4.02 1.43
N ILE A 92 -12.20 -4.98 2.09
CA ILE A 92 -12.58 -4.86 3.50
C ILE A 92 -11.34 -4.99 4.39
N SER A 93 -10.50 -5.99 4.13
CA SER A 93 -9.25 -6.22 4.86
C SER A 93 -8.29 -5.05 4.72
N THR A 94 -8.24 -4.45 3.52
CA THR A 94 -7.40 -3.26 3.28
C THR A 94 -7.93 -2.05 4.02
N ALA A 95 -9.25 -1.80 3.99
CA ALA A 95 -9.88 -0.74 4.76
C ALA A 95 -9.55 -0.87 6.26
N LYS A 96 -9.57 -2.09 6.80
CA LYS A 96 -9.17 -2.39 8.18
C LYS A 96 -7.71 -2.07 8.45
N SER A 97 -6.81 -2.52 7.58
CA SER A 97 -5.37 -2.30 7.73
C SER A 97 -5.02 -0.81 7.71
N VAL A 98 -5.61 -0.06 6.76
CA VAL A 98 -5.45 1.40 6.64
C VAL A 98 -5.90 2.11 7.91
N ALA A 99 -7.13 1.84 8.37
CA ALA A 99 -7.67 2.45 9.58
C ALA A 99 -6.85 2.10 10.83
N SER A 100 -6.39 0.85 10.93
CA SER A 100 -5.57 0.40 12.06
C SER A 100 -4.21 1.09 12.07
N LEU A 101 -3.54 1.18 10.92
CA LEU A 101 -2.24 1.85 10.81
C LEU A 101 -2.36 3.35 11.11
N ASP A 102 -3.43 4.00 10.62
CA ASP A 102 -3.69 5.39 10.90
C ASP A 102 -3.91 5.65 12.40
N GLN A 103 -4.72 4.82 13.06
CA GLN A 103 -4.96 4.90 14.51
C GLN A 103 -3.69 4.68 15.33
N VAL A 104 -2.94 3.61 15.08
CA VAL A 104 -1.73 3.30 15.88
C VAL A 104 -0.61 4.30 15.64
N SER A 105 -0.61 4.95 14.49
CA SER A 105 0.35 6.02 14.18
C SER A 105 -0.10 7.41 14.65
N GLY A 106 -1.32 7.56 15.17
CA GLY A 106 -1.88 8.84 15.58
C GLY A 106 -2.18 9.79 14.43
N GLY A 107 -2.74 9.27 13.32
CA GLY A 107 -3.16 10.07 12.16
C GLY A 107 -2.01 10.48 11.24
N ARG A 108 -0.89 9.75 11.25
CA ARG A 108 0.30 10.06 10.43
C ARG A 108 0.38 9.26 9.13
N PHE A 109 -0.61 8.41 8.84
CA PHE A 109 -0.59 7.56 7.66
C PHE A 109 -1.08 8.29 6.41
N ILE A 110 -0.35 8.16 5.33
CA ILE A 110 -0.70 8.65 3.99
C ILE A 110 -0.90 7.44 3.08
N PHE A 111 -2.15 7.22 2.70
CA PHE A 111 -2.51 6.10 1.84
C PHE A 111 -2.35 6.45 0.37
N GLY A 112 -1.17 6.23 -0.19
CA GLY A 112 -0.91 6.37 -1.63
C GLY A 112 -1.21 5.08 -2.36
N ILE A 113 -2.03 5.14 -3.42
CA ILE A 113 -2.51 3.99 -4.16
C ILE A 113 -2.13 4.03 -5.64
N GLY A 114 -2.14 2.86 -6.29
CA GLY A 114 -1.93 2.77 -7.73
C GLY A 114 -2.41 1.45 -8.32
N GLY A 115 -2.62 1.48 -9.65
CA GLY A 115 -3.16 0.35 -10.41
C GLY A 115 -2.13 -0.65 -10.93
N GLY A 116 -0.87 -0.57 -10.49
CA GLY A 116 0.18 -1.51 -10.89
C GLY A 116 0.55 -1.44 -12.37
N TRP A 117 1.71 -1.97 -12.69
CA TRP A 117 2.24 -2.03 -14.06
C TRP A 117 2.40 -3.47 -14.58
N ASN A 118 2.58 -4.44 -13.69
CA ASN A 118 2.86 -5.83 -14.02
C ASN A 118 1.54 -6.60 -14.24
N VAL A 119 1.22 -6.87 -15.50
CA VAL A 119 -0.04 -7.52 -15.89
C VAL A 119 -0.21 -8.85 -15.17
N GLU A 120 0.81 -9.69 -15.23
CA GLU A 120 0.74 -11.05 -14.69
C GLU A 120 0.59 -11.05 -13.16
N GLU A 121 1.19 -10.07 -12.47
CA GLU A 121 1.04 -9.90 -11.02
C GLU A 121 -0.41 -9.49 -10.67
N VAL A 122 -0.96 -8.51 -11.37
CA VAL A 122 -2.34 -8.04 -11.18
C VAL A 122 -3.33 -9.16 -11.41
N GLU A 123 -3.19 -9.90 -12.51
CA GLU A 123 -4.11 -10.98 -12.89
C GLU A 123 -4.02 -12.20 -11.95
N SER A 124 -2.85 -12.47 -11.37
CA SER A 124 -2.69 -13.54 -10.38
C SER A 124 -3.46 -13.28 -9.07
N HIS A 125 -3.81 -12.03 -8.80
CA HIS A 125 -4.72 -11.63 -7.72
C HIS A 125 -6.20 -11.62 -8.11
N GLY A 126 -6.54 -12.03 -9.35
CA GLY A 126 -7.90 -12.10 -9.84
C GLY A 126 -8.47 -10.80 -10.42
N THR A 127 -7.70 -9.73 -10.43
CA THR A 127 -8.09 -8.47 -11.03
C THR A 127 -7.74 -8.46 -12.52
N LYS A 128 -8.72 -8.14 -13.38
CA LYS A 128 -8.47 -7.94 -14.82
C LYS A 128 -7.68 -6.67 -15.05
N PHE A 129 -6.55 -6.78 -15.75
CA PHE A 129 -5.66 -5.63 -15.94
C PHE A 129 -6.32 -4.46 -16.66
N GLU A 130 -7.17 -4.72 -17.65
CA GLU A 130 -7.87 -3.70 -18.45
C GLU A 130 -8.83 -2.87 -17.61
N THR A 131 -9.47 -3.48 -16.61
CA THR A 131 -10.46 -2.82 -15.74
C THR A 131 -9.90 -2.41 -14.39
N ARG A 132 -8.61 -2.58 -14.15
CA ARG A 132 -7.98 -2.32 -12.85
C ARG A 132 -8.18 -0.90 -12.30
N MET A 133 -8.26 0.09 -13.20
CA MET A 133 -8.49 1.49 -12.78
C MET A 133 -9.93 1.73 -12.33
N LEU A 134 -10.90 1.06 -12.96
CA LEU A 134 -12.28 1.03 -12.47
C LEU A 134 -12.35 0.33 -11.11
N HIS A 135 -11.74 -0.84 -11.00
CA HIS A 135 -11.68 -1.60 -9.75
C HIS A 135 -11.05 -0.78 -8.61
N MET A 136 -9.92 -0.12 -8.86
CA MET A 136 -9.27 0.77 -7.90
C MET A 136 -10.18 1.91 -7.43
N ARG A 137 -10.89 2.56 -8.35
CA ARG A 137 -11.83 3.61 -8.02
C ARG A 137 -12.95 3.10 -7.12
N GLU A 138 -13.57 1.98 -7.49
CA GLU A 138 -14.67 1.39 -6.73
C GLU A 138 -14.22 0.90 -5.35
N GLN A 139 -13.02 0.32 -5.24
CA GLN A 139 -12.44 -0.02 -3.94
C GLN A 139 -12.29 1.21 -3.05
N MET A 140 -11.81 2.33 -3.58
CA MET A 140 -11.66 3.56 -2.80
C MET A 140 -13.00 4.18 -2.39
N GLU A 141 -14.00 4.14 -3.27
CA GLU A 141 -15.36 4.56 -2.95
C GLU A 141 -15.96 3.69 -1.83
N ALA A 142 -15.85 2.37 -1.97
CA ALA A 142 -16.30 1.42 -0.96
C ALA A 142 -15.57 1.58 0.39
N MET A 143 -14.25 1.77 0.39
CA MET A 143 -13.50 2.03 1.62
C MET A 143 -13.94 3.33 2.30
N LYS A 144 -14.24 4.39 1.53
CA LYS A 144 -14.77 5.64 2.10
C LYS A 144 -16.12 5.43 2.78
N GLU A 145 -17.01 4.62 2.18
CA GLU A 145 -18.26 4.22 2.85
C GLU A 145 -17.97 3.49 4.18
N ILE A 146 -17.04 2.53 4.16
CA ILE A 146 -16.64 1.79 5.37
C ILE A 146 -16.11 2.74 6.46
N TRP A 147 -15.30 3.74 6.11
CA TRP A 147 -14.69 4.63 7.11
C TRP A 147 -15.61 5.71 7.63
N THR A 148 -16.69 6.05 6.90
CA THR A 148 -17.51 7.23 7.21
C THR A 148 -18.95 6.93 7.64
N LYS A 149 -19.44 5.71 7.38
CA LYS A 149 -20.83 5.32 7.67
C LYS A 149 -20.89 4.36 8.85
N SER A 150 -21.93 4.47 9.68
CA SER A 150 -22.20 3.50 10.75
C SER A 150 -22.57 2.13 10.22
N THR A 151 -23.22 2.08 9.07
CA THR A 151 -23.47 0.89 8.28
C THR A 151 -23.08 1.20 6.84
N ALA A 152 -22.13 0.45 6.31
CA ALA A 152 -21.59 0.68 4.98
C ALA A 152 -22.12 -0.37 4.00
N GLU A 153 -22.49 0.08 2.81
CA GLU A 153 -22.76 -0.77 1.66
C GLU A 153 -22.25 -0.10 0.38
N TYR A 154 -21.87 -0.88 -0.59
CA TYR A 154 -21.41 -0.36 -1.87
C TYR A 154 -21.76 -1.34 -3.00
N HIS A 155 -22.32 -0.83 -4.08
CA HIS A 155 -22.75 -1.60 -5.25
C HIS A 155 -22.11 -1.04 -6.52
N GLY A 156 -20.93 -1.53 -6.84
CA GLY A 156 -20.18 -1.22 -8.06
C GLY A 156 -20.30 -2.32 -9.11
N GLU A 157 -19.57 -2.15 -10.18
CA GLU A 157 -19.45 -3.13 -11.25
C GLU A 157 -18.48 -4.26 -10.89
N THR A 158 -17.41 -3.93 -10.17
CA THR A 158 -16.32 -4.84 -9.79
C THR A 158 -16.21 -5.02 -8.28
N VAL A 159 -16.76 -4.13 -7.49
CA VAL A 159 -16.76 -4.19 -6.01
C VAL A 159 -18.20 -4.17 -5.52
N ASN A 160 -18.53 -5.14 -4.68
CA ASN A 160 -19.84 -5.23 -4.06
C ASN A 160 -19.68 -5.56 -2.57
N ILE A 161 -20.13 -4.66 -1.71
CA ILE A 161 -20.09 -4.82 -0.26
C ILE A 161 -21.52 -4.75 0.25
N LEU A 162 -21.99 -5.90 0.78
CA LEU A 162 -23.26 -5.97 1.47
C LEU A 162 -23.13 -5.27 2.84
N SER A 163 -24.24 -4.78 3.32
CA SER A 163 -24.35 -4.02 4.57
C SER A 163 -23.47 -4.59 5.69
N LEU A 164 -22.48 -3.84 6.11
CA LEU A 164 -21.58 -4.22 7.19
C LEU A 164 -21.49 -3.09 8.26
N ILE A 165 -21.36 -3.49 9.50
CA ILE A 165 -21.04 -2.59 10.60
C ILE A 165 -19.52 -2.51 10.66
N HIS A 166 -19.04 -1.26 10.65
CA HIS A 166 -17.65 -1.00 10.35
C HIS A 166 -16.65 -1.39 11.43
N ILE A 167 -15.52 -1.26 11.09
CA ILE A 167 -14.21 -1.34 11.69
C ILE A 167 -14.04 -0.24 12.75
#